data_61b43e84e7208c81f322718eeb8aa49a
#
_entry.id   61b43e84e7208c81f322718eeb8aa49a
#
_cell.length_a   1.000
_cell.length_b   1.000
_cell.length_c   1.000
_cell.angle_alpha   90.00
_cell.angle_beta   90.00
_cell.angle_gamma   90.00
#
_symmetry.space_group_name_H-M   'P 1'
#
loop_
_entity.id
_entity.type
_entity.pdbx_description
1 polymer ?
#
loop_
_entity_poly.entity_id
_entity_poly.type
_entity_poly.pdbx_seq_one_letter_code
_entity_poly.pdbx_strand_id
1 'polypeptide(L)'
;MPELPEVETTRRGIEPHLLGQRVSRVLVRERRLRWPIPEDLDICLSGQRIEAVERRAKYLLIKAESGTLIAHLGMSGSLRLVPVGTPAAKHEHVDIELESGLALRYTDPRRFGALLWSREPLSHELLARLGPEPLGGGFDGERLYELSRGRSMAVKPFIMDNAVVVGVGNIYASEALFAAGIDPRREAGSISRARYLRLGEEIKRILSYAIERGGTTLRDFVGGDGQPGYFQQELFVYGRGGEFCKCCGSTLREVKLGQRASVYCGKCQR
;
A
#
# COMPACT_ATOMS: atom_id res chain seq x y z
N MET A 1 0.82 1.06 -8.30
CA MET A 1 -0.05 0.40 -7.29
C MET A 1 0.26 1.03 -5.95
N PRO A 2 -0.72 1.59 -5.25
CA PRO A 2 -0.50 2.10 -3.90
C PRO A 2 0.10 1.02 -3.00
N GLU A 3 1.23 1.35 -2.36
CA GLU A 3 1.90 0.51 -1.36
C GLU A 3 1.61 1.07 0.04
N LEU A 4 2.29 0.60 1.08
CA LEU A 4 2.00 1.03 2.44
C LEU A 4 2.03 2.56 2.64
N PRO A 5 3.02 3.31 2.14
CA PRO A 5 3.06 4.76 2.34
C PRO A 5 1.88 5.49 1.69
N GLU A 6 1.46 5.10 0.48
CA GLU A 6 0.32 5.72 -0.20
C GLU A 6 -0.99 5.44 0.54
N VAL A 7 -1.15 4.22 1.06
CA VAL A 7 -2.35 3.86 1.85
C VAL A 7 -2.36 4.60 3.19
N GLU A 8 -1.20 4.74 3.85
CA GLU A 8 -1.08 5.49 5.10
C GLU A 8 -1.34 6.99 4.87
N THR A 9 -0.84 7.56 3.78
CA THR A 9 -1.12 8.94 3.40
C THR A 9 -2.61 9.17 3.15
N THR A 10 -3.27 8.23 2.43
CA THR A 10 -4.72 8.27 2.24
C THR A 10 -5.45 8.21 3.57
N ARG A 11 -5.07 7.29 4.47
CA ARG A 11 -5.64 7.18 5.82
C ARG A 11 -5.58 8.50 6.57
N ARG A 12 -4.39 9.10 6.63
CA ARG A 12 -4.17 10.38 7.33
C ARG A 12 -4.98 11.53 6.73
N GLY A 13 -5.12 11.55 5.40
CA GLY A 13 -5.88 12.59 4.70
C GLY A 13 -7.39 12.49 4.92
N ILE A 14 -7.94 11.29 5.04
CA ILE A 14 -9.39 11.10 5.22
C ILE A 14 -9.83 11.05 6.69
N GLU A 15 -8.98 10.56 7.60
CA GLU A 15 -9.32 10.34 9.01
C GLU A 15 -9.93 11.56 9.71
N PRO A 16 -9.37 12.80 9.61
CA PRO A 16 -9.93 13.97 10.29
C PRO A 16 -11.36 14.30 9.89
N HIS A 17 -11.75 13.89 8.69
CA HIS A 17 -13.06 14.17 8.11
C HIS A 17 -14.08 13.05 8.32
N LEU A 18 -13.61 11.85 8.67
CA LEU A 18 -14.46 10.68 8.89
C LEU A 18 -14.71 10.41 10.38
N LEU A 19 -13.69 10.63 11.22
CA LEU A 19 -13.75 10.28 12.63
C LEU A 19 -14.93 10.97 13.34
N GLY A 20 -15.78 10.17 13.98
CA GLY A 20 -16.98 10.64 14.69
C GLY A 20 -18.16 11.00 13.79
N GLN A 21 -17.98 11.01 12.47
CA GLN A 21 -19.08 11.30 11.53
C GLN A 21 -20.03 10.13 11.40
N ARG A 22 -21.29 10.43 11.13
CA ARG A 22 -22.31 9.43 10.79
C ARG A 22 -22.45 9.34 9.28
N VAL A 23 -22.52 8.12 8.78
CA VAL A 23 -22.81 7.84 7.36
C VAL A 23 -24.30 8.07 7.10
N SER A 24 -24.62 9.04 6.28
CA SER A 24 -26.01 9.34 5.92
C SER A 24 -26.54 8.39 4.84
N ARG A 25 -25.69 8.03 3.88
CA ARG A 25 -26.03 7.13 2.77
C ARG A 25 -24.79 6.54 2.10
N VAL A 26 -24.94 5.36 1.51
CA VAL A 26 -23.94 4.75 0.63
C VAL A 26 -24.54 4.58 -0.76
N LEU A 27 -23.87 5.14 -1.77
CA LEU A 27 -24.25 5.03 -3.17
C LEU A 27 -23.27 4.12 -3.90
N VAL A 28 -23.72 2.94 -4.33
CA VAL A 28 -22.92 2.00 -5.12
C VAL A 28 -23.39 2.02 -6.57
N ARG A 29 -22.57 2.55 -7.48
CA ARG A 29 -22.85 2.65 -8.92
C ARG A 29 -22.33 1.44 -9.69
N GLU A 30 -21.21 0.86 -9.23
CA GLU A 30 -20.59 -0.32 -9.87
C GLU A 30 -20.06 -1.26 -8.78
N ARG A 31 -20.65 -2.47 -8.69
CA ARG A 31 -20.26 -3.50 -7.71
C ARG A 31 -19.15 -4.44 -8.19
N ARG A 32 -18.90 -4.49 -9.51
CA ARG A 32 -17.99 -5.46 -10.13
C ARG A 32 -16.52 -5.01 -10.00
N LEU A 33 -15.99 -5.08 -8.81
CA LEU A 33 -14.55 -5.00 -8.56
C LEU A 33 -13.94 -6.41 -8.60
N ARG A 34 -12.61 -6.53 -8.45
CA ARG A 34 -11.94 -7.83 -8.31
C ARG A 34 -12.57 -8.68 -7.19
N TRP A 35 -12.91 -8.03 -6.08
CA TRP A 35 -13.75 -8.53 -5.02
C TRP A 35 -15.07 -7.79 -5.11
N PRO A 36 -16.15 -8.45 -5.53
CA PRO A 36 -17.43 -7.77 -5.67
C PRO A 36 -17.85 -7.07 -4.38
N ILE A 37 -18.37 -5.86 -4.51
CA ILE A 37 -18.90 -5.12 -3.36
C ILE A 37 -20.15 -5.84 -2.87
N PRO A 38 -20.25 -6.17 -1.55
CA PRO A 38 -21.42 -6.82 -0.99
C PRO A 38 -22.72 -6.10 -1.32
N GLU A 39 -23.77 -6.84 -1.61
CA GLU A 39 -25.07 -6.26 -2.01
C GLU A 39 -25.71 -5.44 -0.89
N ASP A 40 -25.42 -5.79 0.35
CA ASP A 40 -25.91 -5.17 1.57
C ASP A 40 -24.98 -4.09 2.17
N LEU A 41 -23.91 -3.69 1.49
CA LEU A 41 -22.95 -2.71 2.02
C LEU A 41 -23.63 -1.39 2.39
N ASP A 42 -24.58 -0.93 1.59
CA ASP A 42 -25.35 0.29 1.82
C ASP A 42 -26.24 0.16 3.08
N ILE A 43 -26.82 -1.01 3.31
CA ILE A 43 -27.63 -1.29 4.50
C ILE A 43 -26.71 -1.39 5.74
N CYS A 44 -25.60 -2.09 5.63
CA CYS A 44 -24.68 -2.31 6.75
C CYS A 44 -24.01 -1.03 7.23
N LEU A 45 -23.68 -0.11 6.32
CA LEU A 45 -22.86 1.07 6.64
C LEU A 45 -23.70 2.35 6.84
N SER A 46 -24.86 2.48 6.19
CA SER A 46 -25.73 3.66 6.39
C SER A 46 -26.24 3.75 7.81
N GLY A 47 -26.28 4.97 8.36
CA GLY A 47 -26.66 5.24 9.74
C GLY A 47 -25.56 4.97 10.78
N GLN A 48 -24.46 4.30 10.42
CA GLN A 48 -23.37 3.98 11.33
C GLN A 48 -22.49 5.21 11.61
N ARG A 49 -21.99 5.33 12.84
CA ARG A 49 -20.95 6.29 13.19
C ARG A 49 -19.59 5.68 12.92
N ILE A 50 -18.69 6.44 12.32
CA ILE A 50 -17.29 6.03 12.10
C ILE A 50 -16.51 6.28 13.39
N GLU A 51 -15.96 5.22 13.96
CA GLU A 51 -15.25 5.22 15.25
C GLU A 51 -13.74 5.33 15.10
N ALA A 52 -13.18 4.76 14.01
CA ALA A 52 -11.75 4.82 13.73
C ALA A 52 -11.45 4.64 12.23
N VAL A 53 -10.32 5.16 11.80
CA VAL A 53 -9.74 4.90 10.47
C VAL A 53 -8.33 4.36 10.66
N GLU A 54 -8.17 3.07 10.44
CA GLU A 54 -6.92 2.36 10.65
C GLU A 54 -6.34 1.84 9.33
N ARG A 55 -5.09 1.39 9.35
CA ARG A 55 -4.44 0.70 8.25
C ARG A 55 -3.87 -0.65 8.72
N ARG A 56 -4.06 -1.65 7.90
CA ARG A 56 -3.37 -2.94 8.02
C ARG A 56 -2.75 -3.29 6.66
N ALA A 57 -1.45 -3.41 6.57
CA ALA A 57 -0.75 -3.61 5.29
C ALA A 57 -1.09 -2.52 4.25
N LYS A 58 -1.72 -2.92 3.15
CA LYS A 58 -2.21 -2.02 2.08
C LYS A 58 -3.74 -1.88 2.10
N TYR A 59 -4.37 -2.19 3.23
CA TYR A 59 -5.81 -2.08 3.46
C TYR A 59 -6.10 -0.92 4.41
N LEU A 60 -7.15 -0.16 4.09
CA LEU A 60 -7.78 0.78 5.02
C LEU A 60 -8.91 0.05 5.74
N LEU A 61 -9.00 0.27 7.04
CA LEU A 61 -10.02 -0.30 7.91
C LEU A 61 -10.81 0.87 8.52
N ILE A 62 -11.99 1.16 7.94
CA ILE A 62 -12.88 2.19 8.44
C ILE A 62 -13.86 1.51 9.38
N LYS A 63 -13.60 1.64 10.68
CA LYS A 63 -14.41 1.04 11.75
C LYS A 63 -15.67 1.84 11.99
N ALA A 64 -16.78 1.17 12.11
CA ALA A 64 -18.06 1.71 12.48
C ALA A 64 -18.68 0.89 13.63
N GLU A 65 -19.82 1.34 14.18
CA GLU A 65 -20.46 0.77 15.39
C GLU A 65 -20.70 -0.75 15.31
N SER A 66 -21.03 -1.29 14.13
CA SER A 66 -21.39 -2.71 13.99
C SER A 66 -20.43 -3.54 13.13
N GLY A 67 -19.36 -2.94 12.63
CA GLY A 67 -18.39 -3.64 11.78
C GLY A 67 -17.35 -2.70 11.16
N THR A 68 -16.65 -3.21 10.18
CA THR A 68 -15.54 -2.48 9.54
C THR A 68 -15.65 -2.60 8.02
N LEU A 69 -15.55 -1.45 7.34
CA LEU A 69 -15.31 -1.42 5.90
C LEU A 69 -13.82 -1.67 5.64
N ILE A 70 -13.54 -2.76 4.96
CA ILE A 70 -12.18 -3.11 4.48
C ILE A 70 -12.04 -2.56 3.07
N ALA A 71 -11.19 -1.57 2.88
CA ALA A 71 -10.93 -0.97 1.57
C ALA A 71 -9.51 -1.28 1.08
N HIS A 72 -9.39 -1.70 -0.18
CA HIS A 72 -8.12 -1.90 -0.88
C HIS A 72 -8.11 -1.11 -2.17
N LEU A 73 -7.09 -0.31 -2.39
CA LEU A 73 -7.02 0.59 -3.55
C LEU A 73 -6.63 -0.11 -4.87
N GLY A 74 -6.30 -1.40 -4.82
CA GLY A 74 -5.89 -2.13 -6.02
C GLY A 74 -4.64 -1.57 -6.66
N MET A 75 -4.71 -1.27 -7.95
CA MET A 75 -3.58 -0.71 -8.70
C MET A 75 -3.74 0.77 -9.04
N SER A 76 -4.96 1.24 -9.18
CA SER A 76 -5.31 2.58 -9.66
C SER A 76 -6.43 3.21 -8.83
N GLY A 77 -6.85 2.56 -7.75
CA GLY A 77 -7.90 3.05 -6.89
C GLY A 77 -7.46 4.22 -6.02
N SER A 78 -8.39 5.08 -5.70
CA SER A 78 -8.23 6.21 -4.79
C SER A 78 -9.50 6.42 -3.97
N LEU A 79 -9.31 6.99 -2.78
CA LEU A 79 -10.37 7.49 -1.91
C LEU A 79 -10.16 8.98 -1.72
N ARG A 80 -11.15 9.79 -2.06
CA ARG A 80 -11.09 11.25 -1.96
C ARG A 80 -12.36 11.80 -1.34
N LEU A 81 -12.23 12.93 -0.68
CA LEU A 81 -13.36 13.69 -0.15
C LEU A 81 -13.90 14.65 -1.23
N VAL A 82 -15.19 14.64 -1.42
CA VAL A 82 -15.91 15.53 -2.33
C VAL A 82 -17.18 16.04 -1.64
N PRO A 83 -17.70 17.22 -1.98
CA PRO A 83 -19.02 17.64 -1.52
C PRO A 83 -20.10 16.65 -1.96
N VAL A 84 -21.08 16.38 -1.07
CA VAL A 84 -22.27 15.57 -1.43
C VAL A 84 -22.97 16.21 -2.61
N GLY A 85 -23.44 15.38 -3.55
CA GLY A 85 -24.10 15.85 -4.77
C GLY A 85 -23.13 16.19 -5.92
N THR A 86 -21.82 16.14 -5.71
CA THR A 86 -20.84 16.28 -6.81
C THR A 86 -21.09 15.19 -7.87
N PRO A 87 -21.35 15.56 -9.14
CA PRO A 87 -21.57 14.58 -10.20
C PRO A 87 -20.44 13.57 -10.29
N ALA A 88 -20.81 12.28 -10.44
CA ALA A 88 -19.81 11.23 -10.55
C ALA A 88 -19.25 11.19 -11.97
N ALA A 89 -17.91 11.14 -12.06
CA ALA A 89 -17.19 10.91 -13.31
C ALA A 89 -17.08 9.39 -13.63
N LYS A 90 -16.51 9.08 -14.78
CA LYS A 90 -16.21 7.70 -15.14
C LYS A 90 -15.29 7.04 -14.11
N HIS A 91 -15.60 5.80 -13.72
CA HIS A 91 -14.86 4.99 -12.75
C HIS A 91 -15.00 5.42 -11.27
N GLU A 92 -15.84 6.38 -10.96
CA GLU A 92 -16.23 6.73 -9.59
C GLU A 92 -17.38 5.80 -9.15
N HIS A 93 -17.02 4.74 -8.45
CA HIS A 93 -17.89 3.59 -8.25
C HIS A 93 -18.75 3.67 -7.00
N VAL A 94 -18.25 4.29 -5.93
CA VAL A 94 -18.96 4.37 -4.65
C VAL A 94 -18.77 5.74 -4.02
N ASP A 95 -19.85 6.28 -3.45
CA ASP A 95 -19.83 7.40 -2.51
C ASP A 95 -20.36 6.94 -1.16
N ILE A 96 -19.62 7.24 -0.09
CA ILE A 96 -20.02 7.10 1.30
C ILE A 96 -20.29 8.52 1.78
N GLU A 97 -21.55 8.91 1.81
CA GLU A 97 -22.01 10.26 2.20
C GLU A 97 -22.05 10.39 3.71
N LEU A 98 -21.59 11.50 4.23
CA LEU A 98 -21.54 11.83 5.65
C LEU A 98 -22.53 12.93 5.99
N GLU A 99 -23.02 12.99 7.23
CA GLU A 99 -23.88 14.05 7.72
C GLU A 99 -23.21 15.45 7.66
N SER A 100 -21.88 15.50 7.60
CA SER A 100 -21.12 16.74 7.40
C SER A 100 -21.29 17.40 6.03
N GLY A 101 -21.96 16.74 5.08
CA GLY A 101 -22.11 17.23 3.70
C GLY A 101 -20.93 16.85 2.80
N LEU A 102 -19.99 16.05 3.28
CA LEU A 102 -18.91 15.45 2.48
C LEU A 102 -19.24 14.00 2.11
N ALA A 103 -18.68 13.53 1.02
CA ALA A 103 -18.71 12.13 0.63
C ALA A 103 -17.28 11.60 0.45
N LEU A 104 -16.99 10.42 0.99
CA LEU A 104 -15.80 9.67 0.68
C LEU A 104 -16.04 8.91 -0.62
N ARG A 105 -15.40 9.36 -1.69
CA ARG A 105 -15.57 8.81 -3.05
C ARG A 105 -14.49 7.82 -3.39
N TYR A 106 -14.90 6.62 -3.79
CA TYR A 106 -14.01 5.57 -4.29
C TYR A 106 -14.00 5.55 -5.81
N THR A 107 -12.80 5.75 -6.38
CA THR A 107 -12.54 5.70 -7.82
C THR A 107 -11.57 4.57 -8.13
N ASP A 108 -11.85 3.70 -9.12
CA ASP A 108 -10.92 2.63 -9.54
C ASP A 108 -11.08 2.27 -11.00
N PRO A 109 -10.32 2.90 -11.92
CA PRO A 109 -10.40 2.63 -13.35
C PRO A 109 -10.17 1.18 -13.74
N ARG A 110 -9.32 0.45 -13.01
CA ARG A 110 -8.95 -0.93 -13.32
C ARG A 110 -9.80 -1.97 -12.59
N ARG A 111 -10.57 -1.57 -11.60
CA ARG A 111 -11.43 -2.43 -10.77
C ARG A 111 -10.67 -3.56 -10.05
N PHE A 112 -9.42 -3.32 -9.65
CA PHE A 112 -8.58 -4.29 -8.94
C PHE A 112 -8.60 -4.11 -7.42
N GLY A 113 -9.37 -3.15 -6.94
CA GLY A 113 -9.55 -2.90 -5.53
C GLY A 113 -10.66 -3.74 -4.90
N ALA A 114 -10.97 -3.40 -3.65
CA ALA A 114 -12.04 -4.03 -2.89
C ALA A 114 -12.67 -3.02 -1.91
N LEU A 115 -13.97 -3.17 -1.69
CA LEU A 115 -14.73 -2.55 -0.61
C LEU A 115 -15.62 -3.63 0.00
N LEU A 116 -15.24 -4.14 1.17
CA LEU A 116 -15.87 -5.29 1.81
C LEU A 116 -16.31 -4.92 3.22
N TRP A 117 -17.38 -5.55 3.70
CA TRP A 117 -17.86 -5.36 5.06
C TRP A 117 -17.58 -6.59 5.91
N SER A 118 -17.06 -6.39 7.12
CA SER A 118 -16.82 -7.49 8.06
C SER A 118 -17.04 -7.03 9.50
N ARG A 119 -17.69 -7.88 10.29
CA ARG A 119 -17.79 -7.68 11.76
C ARG A 119 -16.49 -8.07 12.47
N GLU A 120 -15.70 -8.95 11.86
CA GLU A 120 -14.42 -9.42 12.37
C GLU A 120 -13.33 -9.26 11.29
N PRO A 121 -12.86 -8.05 11.04
CA PRO A 121 -11.98 -7.75 9.90
C PRO A 121 -10.66 -8.54 9.95
N LEU A 122 -10.10 -8.78 11.13
CA LEU A 122 -8.83 -9.50 11.26
C LEU A 122 -8.94 -11.00 10.93
N SER A 123 -10.13 -11.58 11.04
CA SER A 123 -10.41 -12.97 10.65
C SER A 123 -10.72 -13.11 9.15
N HIS A 124 -10.92 -11.99 8.44
CA HIS A 124 -11.20 -12.02 7.02
C HIS A 124 -10.01 -12.62 6.25
N GLU A 125 -10.28 -13.45 5.24
CA GLU A 125 -9.25 -14.18 4.47
C GLU A 125 -8.14 -13.29 3.89
N LEU A 126 -8.44 -12.03 3.54
CA LEU A 126 -7.48 -11.05 3.04
C LEU A 126 -6.52 -10.53 4.11
N LEU A 127 -6.87 -10.63 5.39
CA LEU A 127 -6.11 -10.05 6.50
C LEU A 127 -5.52 -11.12 7.44
N ALA A 128 -6.17 -12.27 7.56
CA ALA A 128 -5.84 -13.30 8.56
C ALA A 128 -4.41 -13.88 8.43
N ARG A 129 -3.86 -13.89 7.21
CA ARG A 129 -2.52 -14.47 6.92
C ARG A 129 -1.43 -13.43 6.69
N LEU A 130 -1.70 -12.17 7.02
CA LEU A 130 -0.73 -11.11 6.84
C LEU A 130 0.37 -11.16 7.90
N GLY A 131 1.62 -11.08 7.46
CA GLY A 131 2.80 -10.97 8.29
C GLY A 131 2.87 -9.65 9.10
N PRO A 132 3.98 -9.36 9.76
CA PRO A 132 4.14 -8.19 10.61
C PRO A 132 4.13 -6.87 9.82
N GLU A 133 3.68 -5.81 10.49
CA GLU A 133 3.85 -4.43 10.02
C GLU A 133 5.33 -4.03 10.07
N PRO A 134 5.88 -3.49 8.98
CA PRO A 134 7.30 -3.15 8.92
C PRO A 134 7.72 -2.03 9.89
N LEU A 135 6.78 -1.17 10.27
CA LEU A 135 7.00 -0.06 11.21
C LEU A 135 6.56 -0.41 12.64
N GLY A 136 6.09 -1.63 12.87
CA GLY A 136 5.72 -2.14 14.20
C GLY A 136 6.85 -2.91 14.87
N GLY A 137 6.67 -3.23 16.16
CA GLY A 137 7.66 -3.97 16.96
C GLY A 137 7.89 -5.43 16.57
N GLY A 138 7.00 -6.01 15.73
CA GLY A 138 7.09 -7.41 15.29
C GLY A 138 7.94 -7.66 14.04
N PHE A 139 8.62 -6.63 13.51
CA PHE A 139 9.45 -6.71 12.32
C PHE A 139 10.86 -6.18 12.57
N ASP A 140 11.87 -6.96 12.17
CA ASP A 140 13.27 -6.57 12.13
C ASP A 140 14.06 -7.40 11.10
N GLY A 141 15.34 -7.11 10.97
CA GLY A 141 16.23 -7.84 10.06
C GLY A 141 16.55 -9.27 10.53
N GLU A 142 16.45 -9.55 11.83
CA GLU A 142 16.63 -10.89 12.37
C GLU A 142 15.53 -11.83 11.88
N ARG A 143 14.29 -11.39 12.00
CA ARG A 143 13.14 -12.13 11.47
C ARG A 143 13.27 -12.39 9.96
N LEU A 144 13.72 -11.39 9.18
CA LEU A 144 13.98 -11.59 7.74
C LEU A 144 15.03 -12.68 7.51
N TYR A 145 16.11 -12.65 8.29
CA TYR A 145 17.16 -13.66 8.19
C TYR A 145 16.62 -15.05 8.52
N GLU A 146 15.92 -15.24 9.61
CA GLU A 146 15.33 -16.52 10.00
C GLU A 146 14.38 -17.09 8.94
N LEU A 147 13.44 -16.26 8.45
CA LEU A 147 12.46 -16.65 7.44
C LEU A 147 13.09 -16.95 6.05
N SER A 148 14.26 -16.41 5.78
CA SER A 148 14.97 -16.61 4.51
C SER A 148 15.71 -17.95 4.43
N ARG A 149 15.99 -18.60 5.55
CA ARG A 149 16.81 -19.83 5.57
C ARG A 149 16.17 -20.93 4.73
N GLY A 150 16.98 -21.55 3.87
CA GLY A 150 16.53 -22.58 2.93
C GLY A 150 15.72 -22.07 1.74
N ARG A 151 15.55 -20.76 1.56
CA ARG A 151 14.81 -20.19 0.43
C ARG A 151 15.72 -19.94 -0.76
N SER A 152 15.47 -20.62 -1.88
CA SER A 152 16.17 -20.41 -3.16
C SER A 152 15.60 -19.29 -4.01
N MET A 153 14.40 -18.80 -3.69
CA MET A 153 13.82 -17.67 -4.41
C MET A 153 14.64 -16.39 -4.25
N ALA A 154 14.57 -15.50 -5.25
CA ALA A 154 15.27 -14.23 -5.19
C ALA A 154 14.77 -13.35 -4.01
N VAL A 155 15.68 -12.57 -3.42
CA VAL A 155 15.38 -11.78 -2.22
C VAL A 155 14.31 -10.72 -2.46
N LYS A 156 14.21 -10.16 -3.66
CA LYS A 156 13.18 -9.14 -3.92
C LYS A 156 11.76 -9.70 -3.82
N PRO A 157 11.35 -10.76 -4.54
CA PRO A 157 10.03 -11.37 -4.32
C PRO A 157 9.86 -11.92 -2.90
N PHE A 158 10.92 -12.37 -2.22
CA PHE A 158 10.86 -12.81 -0.82
C PHE A 158 10.38 -11.68 0.11
N ILE A 159 10.97 -10.48 0.05
CA ILE A 159 10.55 -9.34 0.88
C ILE A 159 9.24 -8.68 0.41
N MET A 160 8.75 -9.03 -0.77
CA MET A 160 7.43 -8.59 -1.26
C MET A 160 6.31 -9.56 -0.87
N ASP A 161 6.63 -10.71 -0.29
CA ASP A 161 5.66 -11.65 0.24
C ASP A 161 5.01 -11.08 1.50
N ASN A 162 3.70 -10.89 1.48
CA ASN A 162 2.93 -10.38 2.60
C ASN A 162 2.95 -11.28 3.84
N ALA A 163 3.35 -12.55 3.73
CA ALA A 163 3.56 -13.42 4.89
C ALA A 163 4.91 -13.14 5.58
N VAL A 164 5.89 -12.60 4.85
CA VAL A 164 7.22 -12.22 5.37
C VAL A 164 7.16 -10.85 6.04
N VAL A 165 6.72 -9.85 5.29
CA VAL A 165 6.49 -8.48 5.75
C VAL A 165 5.41 -7.83 4.90
N VAL A 166 4.50 -7.12 5.52
CA VAL A 166 3.41 -6.48 4.78
C VAL A 166 3.80 -5.11 4.23
N GLY A 167 3.07 -4.66 3.23
CA GLY A 167 3.13 -3.28 2.75
C GLY A 167 4.28 -2.95 1.80
N VAL A 168 5.36 -3.75 1.80
CA VAL A 168 6.50 -3.59 0.89
C VAL A 168 6.11 -4.11 -0.49
N GLY A 169 6.05 -3.23 -1.46
CA GLY A 169 5.74 -3.60 -2.85
C GLY A 169 6.93 -3.38 -3.78
N ASN A 170 6.66 -3.23 -5.07
CA ASN A 170 7.71 -3.19 -6.09
C ASN A 170 8.63 -1.97 -6.00
N ILE A 171 8.08 -0.82 -5.59
CA ILE A 171 8.82 0.43 -5.42
C ILE A 171 9.78 0.28 -4.23
N TYR A 172 9.22 0.08 -3.05
CA TYR A 172 9.98 0.13 -1.80
C TYR A 172 10.90 -1.08 -1.62
N ALA A 173 10.57 -2.25 -2.19
CA ALA A 173 11.50 -3.38 -2.25
C ALA A 173 12.75 -3.07 -3.08
N SER A 174 12.59 -2.40 -4.25
CA SER A 174 13.74 -2.00 -5.08
C SER A 174 14.63 -0.99 -4.37
N GLU A 175 14.03 0.05 -3.79
CA GLU A 175 14.75 1.12 -3.08
C GLU A 175 15.45 0.61 -1.82
N ALA A 176 14.79 -0.25 -1.02
CA ALA A 176 15.38 -0.83 0.19
C ALA A 176 16.57 -1.75 -0.14
N LEU A 177 16.45 -2.58 -1.17
CA LEU A 177 17.56 -3.44 -1.62
C LEU A 177 18.73 -2.63 -2.17
N PHE A 178 18.47 -1.53 -2.88
CA PHE A 178 19.51 -0.60 -3.32
C PHE A 178 20.24 0.03 -2.13
N ALA A 179 19.50 0.57 -1.17
CA ALA A 179 20.08 1.20 0.03
C ALA A 179 20.86 0.21 0.90
N ALA A 180 20.40 -1.04 0.98
CA ALA A 180 21.12 -2.13 1.67
C ALA A 180 22.32 -2.67 0.86
N GLY A 181 22.48 -2.28 -0.41
CA GLY A 181 23.53 -2.76 -1.29
C GLY A 181 23.35 -4.22 -1.74
N ILE A 182 22.12 -4.74 -1.74
CA ILE A 182 21.80 -6.13 -2.05
C ILE A 182 21.29 -6.26 -3.48
N ASP A 183 21.89 -7.13 -4.29
CA ASP A 183 21.39 -7.48 -5.61
C ASP A 183 20.01 -8.17 -5.48
N PRO A 184 18.96 -7.65 -6.13
CA PRO A 184 17.60 -8.17 -5.99
C PRO A 184 17.43 -9.62 -6.49
N ARG A 185 18.38 -10.12 -7.28
CA ARG A 185 18.38 -11.48 -7.87
C ARG A 185 18.96 -12.54 -6.94
N ARG A 186 19.70 -12.15 -5.90
CA ARG A 186 20.32 -13.10 -4.98
C ARG A 186 19.27 -13.99 -4.32
N GLU A 187 19.61 -15.25 -4.16
CA GLU A 187 18.79 -16.17 -3.36
C GLU A 187 18.64 -15.65 -1.93
N ALA A 188 17.41 -15.58 -1.43
CA ALA A 188 17.14 -15.08 -0.09
C ALA A 188 17.93 -15.84 0.98
N GLY A 189 18.03 -17.18 0.86
CA GLY A 189 18.80 -18.03 1.77
C GLY A 189 20.30 -17.82 1.76
N SER A 190 20.87 -17.20 0.71
CA SER A 190 22.31 -16.96 0.58
C SER A 190 22.80 -15.67 1.23
N ILE A 191 21.88 -14.79 1.67
CA ILE A 191 22.22 -13.48 2.23
C ILE A 191 22.59 -13.64 3.70
N SER A 192 23.68 -12.98 4.11
CA SER A 192 24.18 -13.04 5.49
C SER A 192 23.26 -12.31 6.47
N ARG A 193 23.33 -12.70 7.74
CA ARG A 193 22.59 -12.10 8.84
C ARG A 193 22.83 -10.57 8.92
N ALA A 194 24.09 -10.13 8.86
CA ALA A 194 24.42 -8.70 8.92
C ALA A 194 23.77 -7.89 7.80
N ARG A 195 23.64 -8.44 6.59
CA ARG A 195 22.97 -7.78 5.47
C ARG A 195 21.46 -7.73 5.65
N TYR A 196 20.85 -8.75 6.26
CA TYR A 196 19.44 -8.71 6.59
C TYR A 196 19.11 -7.71 7.71
N LEU A 197 19.98 -7.59 8.73
CA LEU A 197 19.84 -6.55 9.74
C LEU A 197 19.81 -5.16 9.10
N ARG A 198 20.77 -4.88 8.21
CA ARG A 198 20.78 -3.64 7.44
C ARG A 198 19.53 -3.47 6.56
N LEU A 199 19.10 -4.52 5.86
CA LEU A 199 17.91 -4.46 5.01
C LEU A 199 16.64 -4.14 5.82
N GLY A 200 16.49 -4.73 7.01
CA GLY A 200 15.37 -4.44 7.90
C GLY A 200 15.31 -2.97 8.29
N GLU A 201 16.46 -2.37 8.65
CA GLU A 201 16.53 -0.94 8.97
C GLU A 201 16.25 -0.06 7.74
N GLU A 202 16.77 -0.42 6.57
CA GLU A 202 16.51 0.35 5.34
C GLU A 202 15.03 0.28 4.92
N ILE A 203 14.35 -0.85 5.09
CA ILE A 203 12.91 -0.96 4.86
C ILE A 203 12.15 0.02 5.76
N LYS A 204 12.44 0.00 7.08
CA LYS A 204 11.80 0.92 8.03
C LYS A 204 12.05 2.38 7.67
N ARG A 205 13.30 2.73 7.43
CA ARG A 205 13.72 4.10 7.12
C ARG A 205 13.04 4.64 5.86
N ILE A 206 13.06 3.87 4.78
CA ILE A 206 12.49 4.28 3.49
C ILE A 206 10.97 4.42 3.56
N LEU A 207 10.29 3.48 4.21
CA LEU A 207 8.84 3.55 4.36
C LEU A 207 8.41 4.73 5.23
N SER A 208 9.09 4.98 6.37
CA SER A 208 8.82 6.14 7.22
C SER A 208 9.01 7.45 6.47
N TYR A 209 10.14 7.57 5.78
CA TYR A 209 10.45 8.75 4.97
C TYR A 209 9.44 8.98 3.84
N ALA A 210 9.03 7.90 3.15
CA ALA A 210 8.02 8.00 2.10
C ALA A 210 6.66 8.46 2.65
N ILE A 211 6.27 8.00 3.84
CA ILE A 211 5.04 8.47 4.52
C ILE A 211 5.12 9.97 4.83
N GLU A 212 6.25 10.44 5.35
CA GLU A 212 6.47 11.87 5.64
C GLU A 212 6.40 12.75 4.39
N ARG A 213 6.80 12.20 3.23
CA ARG A 213 6.73 12.87 1.93
C ARG A 213 5.38 12.71 1.21
N GLY A 214 4.38 12.11 1.84
CA GLY A 214 3.06 11.91 1.25
C GLY A 214 2.99 10.80 0.20
N GLY A 215 3.96 9.87 0.21
CA GLY A 215 4.06 8.76 -0.75
C GLY A 215 4.61 9.16 -2.12
N THR A 216 4.66 8.20 -3.05
CA THR A 216 5.02 8.41 -4.44
C THR A 216 3.82 8.90 -5.25
N THR A 217 4.02 9.94 -6.06
CA THR A 217 3.05 10.28 -7.11
C THR A 217 3.17 9.23 -8.22
N LEU A 218 2.35 8.20 -8.17
CA LEU A 218 2.08 7.38 -9.35
C LEU A 218 1.08 8.14 -10.22
N ARG A 219 1.13 7.97 -11.54
CA ARG A 219 0.23 8.69 -12.50
C ARG A 219 -1.24 8.68 -12.10
N ASP A 220 -1.65 7.69 -11.32
CA ASP A 220 -3.03 7.42 -10.96
C ASP A 220 -3.32 7.60 -9.45
N PHE A 221 -2.34 8.08 -8.64
CA PHE A 221 -2.52 8.24 -7.20
C PHE A 221 -2.43 9.72 -6.80
N VAL A 222 -3.47 10.17 -6.13
CA VAL A 222 -3.55 11.49 -5.49
C VAL A 222 -3.98 11.23 -4.04
N GLY A 223 -3.36 11.89 -3.08
CA GLY A 223 -3.71 11.78 -1.67
C GLY A 223 -5.19 12.04 -1.40
N GLY A 224 -5.68 11.66 -0.21
CA GLY A 224 -7.07 11.88 0.19
C GLY A 224 -7.51 13.35 0.16
N ASP A 225 -6.55 14.27 0.24
CA ASP A 225 -6.68 15.73 0.13
C ASP A 225 -6.54 16.27 -1.30
N GLY A 226 -6.33 15.39 -2.29
CA GLY A 226 -6.14 15.77 -3.68
C GLY A 226 -4.71 16.20 -4.04
N GLN A 227 -3.75 16.15 -3.10
CA GLN A 227 -2.37 16.56 -3.35
C GLN A 227 -1.50 15.41 -3.88
N PRO A 228 -0.58 15.68 -4.83
CA PRO A 228 0.37 14.70 -5.30
C PRO A 228 1.46 14.42 -4.23
N GLY A 229 1.91 13.18 -4.12
CA GLY A 229 3.05 12.82 -3.30
C GLY A 229 4.38 13.22 -3.95
N TYR A 230 5.39 13.56 -3.15
CA TYR A 230 6.68 14.08 -3.64
C TYR A 230 7.82 13.06 -3.64
N PHE A 231 7.63 11.86 -3.12
CA PHE A 231 8.70 10.85 -2.98
C PHE A 231 9.24 10.34 -4.33
N GLN A 232 8.46 10.40 -5.42
CA GLN A 232 8.90 9.91 -6.73
C GLN A 232 10.20 10.58 -7.23
N GLN A 233 10.42 11.85 -6.90
CA GLN A 233 11.60 12.59 -7.34
C GLN A 233 12.91 12.11 -6.70
N GLU A 234 12.80 11.32 -5.61
CA GLU A 234 13.93 10.87 -4.80
C GLU A 234 14.32 9.40 -5.08
N LEU A 235 13.62 8.71 -5.99
CA LEU A 235 13.90 7.31 -6.31
C LEU A 235 15.30 7.12 -6.90
N PHE A 236 16.01 6.11 -6.39
CA PHE A 236 17.37 5.75 -6.81
C PHE A 236 17.39 4.76 -7.97
N VAL A 237 16.50 3.78 -7.97
CA VAL A 237 16.49 2.71 -8.98
C VAL A 237 15.12 2.44 -9.59
N TYR A 238 14.03 2.52 -8.83
CA TYR A 238 12.73 2.14 -9.35
C TYR A 238 12.31 2.99 -10.55
N GLY A 239 11.97 2.33 -11.67
CA GLY A 239 11.54 2.98 -12.92
C GLY A 239 12.66 3.65 -13.73
N ARG A 240 13.92 3.49 -13.31
CA ARG A 240 15.08 4.17 -13.89
C ARG A 240 16.01 3.25 -14.69
N GLY A 241 15.48 2.14 -15.20
CA GLY A 241 16.24 1.22 -16.06
C GLY A 241 16.88 1.95 -17.25
N GLY A 242 18.20 1.72 -17.47
CA GLY A 242 18.96 2.39 -18.51
C GLY A 242 19.53 3.78 -18.14
N GLU A 243 19.08 4.38 -17.04
CA GLU A 243 19.62 5.66 -16.55
C GLU A 243 20.92 5.44 -15.74
N PHE A 244 21.61 6.52 -15.44
CA PHE A 244 22.82 6.49 -14.61
C PHE A 244 22.46 6.37 -13.11
N CYS A 245 23.20 5.51 -12.41
CA CYS A 245 23.12 5.39 -10.96
C CYS A 245 23.56 6.70 -10.29
N LYS A 246 22.71 7.24 -9.43
CA LYS A 246 22.99 8.51 -8.70
C LYS A 246 24.21 8.40 -7.77
N CYS A 247 24.62 7.17 -7.36
CA CYS A 247 25.74 6.97 -6.44
C CYS A 247 27.07 6.73 -7.15
N CYS A 248 27.10 5.96 -8.25
CA CYS A 248 28.38 5.55 -8.86
C CYS A 248 28.48 5.83 -10.37
N GLY A 249 27.46 6.42 -10.98
CA GLY A 249 27.45 6.77 -12.41
C GLY A 249 27.29 5.58 -13.37
N SER A 250 27.29 4.33 -12.89
CA SER A 250 27.11 3.17 -13.78
C SER A 250 25.66 3.08 -14.27
N THR A 251 25.46 2.56 -15.48
CA THR A 251 24.13 2.35 -16.03
C THR A 251 23.33 1.34 -15.19
N LEU A 252 22.13 1.71 -14.80
CA LEU A 252 21.18 0.86 -14.08
C LEU A 252 20.66 -0.24 -15.01
N ARG A 253 20.62 -1.47 -14.50
CA ARG A 253 20.14 -2.64 -15.22
C ARG A 253 18.72 -2.98 -14.81
N GLU A 254 17.96 -3.56 -15.74
CA GLU A 254 16.62 -4.04 -15.48
C GLU A 254 16.52 -5.55 -15.73
N VAL A 255 15.78 -6.23 -14.87
CA VAL A 255 15.46 -7.66 -14.97
C VAL A 255 14.02 -7.89 -14.50
N LYS A 256 13.39 -8.95 -14.99
CA LYS A 256 12.06 -9.37 -14.54
C LYS A 256 12.18 -10.43 -13.44
N LEU A 257 11.68 -10.12 -12.24
CA LEU A 257 11.66 -11.04 -11.10
C LEU A 257 10.22 -11.18 -10.59
N GLY A 258 9.71 -12.40 -10.45
CA GLY A 258 8.36 -12.65 -9.98
C GLY A 258 7.29 -11.84 -10.73
N GLN A 259 7.37 -11.79 -12.06
CA GLN A 259 6.48 -10.99 -12.94
C GLN A 259 6.59 -9.46 -12.77
N ARG A 260 7.61 -8.93 -12.08
CA ARG A 260 7.83 -7.51 -11.80
C ARG A 260 9.14 -7.01 -12.39
N ALA A 261 9.12 -5.85 -13.04
CA ALA A 261 10.34 -5.15 -13.42
C ALA A 261 11.14 -4.79 -12.16
N SER A 262 12.43 -5.07 -12.20
CA SER A 262 13.36 -4.88 -11.09
C SER A 262 14.61 -4.18 -11.60
N VAL A 263 14.79 -2.93 -11.21
CA VAL A 263 15.95 -2.12 -11.59
C VAL A 263 16.98 -2.16 -10.46
N TYR A 264 18.24 -2.27 -10.82
CA TYR A 264 19.36 -2.36 -9.87
C TYR A 264 20.66 -1.83 -10.45
N CYS A 265 21.60 -1.46 -9.59
CA CYS A 265 22.95 -1.09 -9.94
C CYS A 265 23.90 -2.27 -9.74
N GLY A 266 24.46 -2.82 -10.82
CA GLY A 266 25.39 -3.98 -10.71
C GLY A 266 26.71 -3.65 -10.02
N LYS A 267 27.04 -2.39 -9.73
CA LYS A 267 28.22 -1.97 -8.98
C LYS A 267 27.93 -1.73 -7.50
N CYS A 268 26.81 -1.07 -7.17
CA CYS A 268 26.44 -0.75 -5.80
C CYS A 268 25.78 -1.93 -5.07
N GLN A 269 25.11 -2.83 -5.80
CA GLN A 269 24.39 -3.98 -5.25
C GLN A 269 25.13 -5.29 -5.62
N ARG A 270 25.44 -6.07 -4.61
CA ARG A 270 26.21 -7.31 -4.75
C ARG A 270 25.54 -8.49 -4.03
#